data_55d60f6ab46b843044580a4060ae385a
#
_entry.id   55d60f6ab46b843044580a4060ae385a
#
_cell.length_a   1.000
_cell.length_b   1.000
_cell.length_c   1.000
_cell.angle_alpha   90.00
_cell.angle_beta   90.00
_cell.angle_gamma   90.00
#
_symmetry.space_group_name_H-M   'P 1'
#
loop_
_entity.id
_entity.type
_entity.pdbx_description
1 polymer ?
#
loop_
_entity_poly.entity_id
_entity_poly.type
_entity_poly.pdbx_seq_one_letter_code
_entity_poly.pdbx_strand_id
1 'polypeptide(L)'
;MKKSLLGLTFASLMFSAGSAVAADYKIDKEGQHAFVNFRIQHLGYSWLYGTFKDFDGTFTFDEKNPXADKVNVTINTTSVDTNHAERDKHLRSADFLNTAKYPQATFTSTSVKKDGDELDITGDLTLNGVTKPVTLEAKLIGQGDDPWGGKRAGFEAEGKIKLKDFNIKTDLGPASQEVDLIISVEGVQQK
;
A
#
# COMPACT_ATOMS: atom_id res chain seq x y z
N MET A 1 -63.63 41.40 21.54
CA MET A 1 -62.62 41.30 20.49
C MET A 1 -61.51 40.36 20.97
N LYS A 2 -61.52 39.09 20.49
CA LYS A 2 -60.57 38.05 20.89
C LYS A 2 -59.41 37.98 19.83
N LYS A 3 -58.24 38.29 20.24
CA LYS A 3 -57.04 38.16 19.37
C LYS A 3 -56.47 36.75 19.54
N SER A 4 -56.52 35.96 18.46
CA SER A 4 -55.86 34.64 18.42
C SER A 4 -54.41 34.81 18.03
N LEU A 5 -53.49 34.36 18.89
CA LEU A 5 -52.08 34.28 18.59
C LEU A 5 -51.81 32.90 17.90
N LEU A 6 -51.39 32.95 16.67
CA LEU A 6 -50.98 31.76 15.93
C LEU A 6 -49.49 31.50 16.24
N GLY A 7 -49.19 30.48 17.01
CA GLY A 7 -47.83 30.07 17.32
C GLY A 7 -47.22 29.26 16.16
N LEU A 8 -46.18 29.80 15.56
CA LEU A 8 -45.39 29.08 14.55
C LEU A 8 -44.38 28.17 15.25
N THR A 9 -44.64 26.88 15.19
CA THR A 9 -43.66 25.90 15.73
C THR A 9 -42.62 25.60 14.66
N PHE A 10 -41.40 26.05 14.88
CA PHE A 10 -40.25 25.70 14.03
C PHE A 10 -39.81 24.28 14.41
N ALA A 11 -40.06 23.33 13.56
CA ALA A 11 -39.50 21.99 13.70
C ALA A 11 -38.06 22.00 13.18
N SER A 12 -37.08 21.97 14.09
CA SER A 12 -35.67 21.86 13.72
C SER A 12 -35.39 20.41 13.28
N LEU A 13 -35.21 20.20 11.99
CA LEU A 13 -34.72 18.93 11.49
C LEU A 13 -33.19 18.87 11.86
N MET A 14 -32.89 18.08 12.86
CA MET A 14 -31.49 17.72 13.15
C MET A 14 -31.04 16.70 12.11
N PHE A 15 -30.27 17.16 11.15
CA PHE A 15 -29.53 16.25 10.29
C PHE A 15 -28.41 15.65 11.13
N SER A 16 -28.54 14.39 11.52
CA SER A 16 -27.42 13.65 12.04
C SER A 16 -26.47 13.38 10.87
N ALA A 17 -25.41 14.14 10.80
CA ALA A 17 -24.31 13.80 9.92
C ALA A 17 -23.71 12.49 10.48
N GLY A 18 -24.10 11.37 9.92
CA GLY A 18 -23.44 10.10 10.22
C GLY A 18 -21.98 10.24 9.84
N SER A 19 -21.09 10.06 10.81
CA SER A 19 -19.68 9.97 10.53
C SER A 19 -19.47 8.79 9.59
N ALA A 20 -18.99 9.04 8.39
CA ALA A 20 -18.56 7.97 7.51
C ALA A 20 -17.39 7.27 8.22
N VAL A 21 -17.55 6.00 8.48
CA VAL A 21 -16.48 5.18 9.06
C VAL A 21 -15.67 4.64 7.89
N ALA A 22 -14.36 4.75 7.98
CA ALA A 22 -13.46 4.19 6.99
C ALA A 22 -13.78 2.70 6.80
N ALA A 23 -13.90 2.27 5.56
CA ALA A 23 -14.17 0.86 5.27
C ALA A 23 -12.87 0.06 5.35
N ASP A 24 -12.96 -1.14 5.91
CA ASP A 24 -11.83 -2.07 6.00
C ASP A 24 -11.79 -2.95 4.76
N TYR A 25 -10.61 -3.14 4.21
CA TYR A 25 -10.37 -3.97 3.03
C TYR A 25 -9.26 -4.98 3.32
N LYS A 26 -9.43 -6.18 2.80
CA LYS A 26 -8.36 -7.18 2.76
C LYS A 26 -7.84 -7.26 1.32
N ILE A 27 -6.53 -7.22 1.15
CA ILE A 27 -5.91 -7.33 -0.18
C ILE A 27 -6.31 -8.67 -0.82
N ASP A 28 -6.71 -8.64 -2.09
CA ASP A 28 -7.24 -9.80 -2.81
C ASP A 28 -6.12 -10.75 -3.25
N LYS A 29 -5.59 -11.48 -2.29
CA LYS A 29 -4.59 -12.52 -2.52
C LYS A 29 -5.22 -13.74 -3.21
N GLU A 30 -6.44 -14.10 -2.84
CA GLU A 30 -7.12 -15.29 -3.39
C GLU A 30 -7.40 -15.14 -4.89
N GLY A 31 -7.85 -13.95 -5.30
CA GLY A 31 -8.11 -13.64 -6.71
C GLY A 31 -6.85 -13.32 -7.50
N GLN A 32 -5.72 -13.13 -6.82
CA GLN A 32 -4.45 -12.72 -7.44
C GLN A 32 -4.55 -11.37 -8.16
N HIS A 33 -5.38 -10.43 -7.60
CA HIS A 33 -5.53 -9.09 -8.15
C HIS A 33 -4.69 -8.09 -7.35
N ALA A 34 -3.47 -8.50 -6.99
CA ALA A 34 -2.53 -7.65 -6.26
C ALA A 34 -1.10 -8.02 -6.63
N PHE A 35 -0.27 -7.00 -6.79
CA PHE A 35 1.12 -7.15 -7.24
C PHE A 35 2.01 -6.22 -6.43
N VAL A 36 3.08 -6.78 -5.88
CA VAL A 36 4.17 -6.01 -5.25
C VAL A 36 5.39 -6.20 -6.13
N ASN A 37 5.54 -5.29 -7.09
CA ASN A 37 6.60 -5.33 -8.08
C ASN A 37 7.67 -4.31 -7.76
N PHE A 38 8.85 -4.54 -8.31
CA PHE A 38 9.96 -3.59 -8.22
C PHE A 38 10.77 -3.61 -9.51
N ARG A 39 11.57 -2.57 -9.69
CA ARG A 39 12.57 -2.57 -10.75
C ARG A 39 13.83 -1.86 -10.27
N ILE A 40 14.95 -2.25 -10.84
CA ILE A 40 16.24 -1.63 -10.59
C ILE A 40 17.01 -1.56 -11.92
N GLN A 41 17.84 -0.56 -12.09
CA GLN A 41 18.67 -0.48 -13.28
C GLN A 41 19.77 -1.54 -13.23
N HIS A 42 19.98 -2.20 -14.35
CA HIS A 42 21.11 -3.12 -14.56
C HIS A 42 22.24 -2.36 -15.27
N LEU A 43 23.22 -1.92 -14.51
CA LEU A 43 24.42 -1.24 -14.98
C LEU A 43 24.13 0.01 -15.85
N GLY A 44 22.93 0.56 -15.74
CA GLY A 44 22.51 1.70 -16.54
C GLY A 44 21.99 1.35 -17.94
N TYR A 45 21.96 0.06 -18.31
CA TYR A 45 21.57 -0.37 -19.66
C TYR A 45 20.08 -0.62 -19.82
N SER A 46 19.45 -1.20 -18.79
CA SER A 46 18.06 -1.65 -18.86
C SER A 46 17.44 -1.70 -17.47
N TRP A 47 16.13 -1.90 -17.45
CA TRP A 47 15.43 -2.17 -16.19
C TRP A 47 15.34 -3.68 -15.96
N LEU A 48 15.71 -4.10 -14.78
CA LEU A 48 15.49 -5.45 -14.27
C LEU A 48 14.26 -5.38 -13.37
N TYR A 49 13.24 -6.16 -13.71
CA TYR A 49 11.98 -6.21 -12.98
C TYR A 49 11.93 -7.44 -12.07
N GLY A 50 11.24 -7.30 -10.95
CA GLY A 50 10.96 -8.41 -10.07
C GLY A 50 9.65 -8.22 -9.33
N THR A 51 9.21 -9.28 -8.66
CA THR A 51 7.98 -9.28 -7.89
C THR A 51 8.18 -10.11 -6.61
N PHE A 52 7.37 -9.84 -5.61
CA PHE A 52 7.17 -10.75 -4.48
C PHE A 52 5.82 -11.43 -4.66
N LYS A 53 5.84 -12.74 -4.82
CA LYS A 53 4.65 -13.52 -5.18
C LYS A 53 3.76 -13.88 -3.98
N ASP A 54 4.29 -13.72 -2.76
CA ASP A 54 3.56 -14.07 -1.54
C ASP A 54 3.59 -12.91 -0.54
N PHE A 55 2.45 -12.31 -0.34
CA PHE A 55 2.24 -11.22 0.60
C PHE A 55 0.78 -11.21 1.03
N ASP A 56 0.48 -10.52 2.14
CA ASP A 56 -0.88 -10.33 2.61
C ASP A 56 -0.98 -8.94 3.24
N GLY A 57 -2.17 -8.43 3.34
CA GLY A 57 -2.34 -7.12 3.95
C GLY A 57 -3.77 -6.66 4.03
N THR A 58 -3.91 -5.55 4.76
CA THR A 58 -5.20 -4.87 4.93
C THR A 58 -4.99 -3.37 4.77
N PHE A 59 -6.05 -2.70 4.38
CA PHE A 59 -6.08 -1.25 4.42
C PHE A 59 -7.48 -0.76 4.80
N THR A 60 -7.53 0.45 5.34
CA THR A 60 -8.80 1.17 5.50
C THR A 60 -8.83 2.30 4.48
N PHE A 61 -10.02 2.63 4.00
CA PHE A 61 -10.17 3.73 3.05
C PHE A 61 -11.44 4.52 3.31
N ASP A 62 -11.26 5.83 3.47
CA ASP A 62 -12.34 6.82 3.49
C ASP A 62 -11.91 7.99 2.60
N GLU A 63 -12.49 8.05 1.41
CA GLU A 63 -12.22 9.11 0.43
C GLU A 63 -12.39 10.53 1.00
N LYS A 64 -13.27 10.69 1.99
CA LYS A 64 -13.57 11.99 2.60
C LYS A 64 -12.63 12.35 3.74
N ASN A 65 -11.98 11.35 4.34
CA ASN A 65 -11.11 11.55 5.50
C ASN A 65 -9.88 10.63 5.44
N PRO A 66 -9.03 10.79 4.42
CA PRO A 66 -7.86 9.92 4.27
C PRO A 66 -6.81 9.97 5.40
N UNK A 67 -6.90 10.71 5.94
CA UNK A 67 -6.15 10.88 7.06
C UNK A 67 -6.27 9.88 8.07
N ALA A 68 -7.38 9.39 8.15
CA ALA A 68 -7.65 8.29 9.08
C ALA A 68 -7.30 6.91 8.49
N ASP A 69 -6.97 6.85 7.24
CA ASP A 69 -6.68 5.61 6.53
C ASP A 69 -5.40 4.95 7.04
N LYS A 70 -5.36 3.63 6.94
CA LYS A 70 -4.24 2.81 7.41
C LYS A 70 -3.92 1.73 6.39
N VAL A 71 -2.64 1.36 6.34
CA VAL A 71 -2.15 0.27 5.48
C VAL A 71 -1.22 -0.61 6.30
N ASN A 72 -1.43 -1.92 6.26
CA ASN A 72 -0.55 -2.91 6.88
C ASN A 72 -0.32 -4.04 5.90
N VAL A 73 0.93 -4.29 5.54
CA VAL A 73 1.29 -5.34 4.59
C VAL A 73 2.45 -6.15 5.16
N THR A 74 2.38 -7.46 4.97
CA THR A 74 3.47 -8.39 5.26
C THR A 74 3.83 -9.12 3.98
N ILE A 75 5.12 -9.14 3.65
CA ILE A 75 5.66 -9.75 2.43
C ILE A 75 6.58 -10.89 2.82
N ASN A 76 6.38 -12.07 2.24
CA ASN A 76 7.33 -13.19 2.34
C ASN A 76 8.48 -12.91 1.39
N THR A 77 9.63 -12.50 1.91
CA THR A 77 10.79 -12.12 1.09
C THR A 77 11.38 -13.29 0.31
N THR A 78 11.12 -14.53 0.78
CA THR A 78 11.56 -15.75 0.07
C THR A 78 10.86 -15.88 -1.31
N SER A 79 9.71 -15.22 -1.47
CA SER A 79 8.90 -15.31 -2.69
C SER A 79 9.40 -14.40 -3.83
N VAL A 80 10.56 -13.77 -3.69
CA VAL A 80 11.13 -12.93 -4.73
C VAL A 80 11.32 -13.72 -6.03
N ASP A 81 10.93 -13.11 -7.15
CA ASP A 81 11.00 -13.72 -8.49
C ASP A 81 11.36 -12.64 -9.50
N THR A 82 12.51 -12.81 -10.16
CA THR A 82 12.98 -11.93 -11.24
C THR A 82 13.07 -12.66 -12.57
N ASN A 83 12.40 -13.80 -12.69
CA ASN A 83 12.39 -14.64 -13.89
C ASN A 83 13.77 -15.28 -14.18
N HIS A 84 14.61 -15.50 -13.15
CA HIS A 84 15.91 -16.13 -13.32
C HIS A 84 16.33 -16.82 -12.00
N ALA A 85 16.29 -18.14 -11.98
CA ALA A 85 16.44 -18.93 -10.75
C ALA A 85 17.73 -18.65 -9.99
N GLU A 86 18.88 -18.55 -10.69
CA GLU A 86 20.15 -18.30 -10.02
C GLU A 86 20.23 -16.88 -9.44
N ARG A 87 19.69 -15.89 -10.16
CA ARG A 87 19.59 -14.52 -9.62
C ARG A 87 18.68 -14.48 -8.40
N ASP A 88 17.53 -15.14 -8.46
CA ASP A 88 16.59 -15.18 -7.32
C ASP A 88 17.24 -15.84 -6.10
N LYS A 89 17.98 -16.92 -6.32
CA LYS A 89 18.75 -17.56 -5.26
C LYS A 89 19.75 -16.59 -4.62
N HIS A 90 20.48 -15.81 -5.43
CA HIS A 90 21.43 -14.81 -4.95
C HIS A 90 20.72 -13.68 -4.21
N LEU A 91 19.58 -13.23 -4.71
CA LEU A 91 18.76 -12.19 -4.03
C LEU A 91 18.30 -12.64 -2.65
N ARG A 92 18.02 -13.93 -2.46
CA ARG A 92 17.64 -14.47 -1.14
C ARG A 92 18.82 -14.60 -0.18
N SER A 93 20.04 -14.53 -0.66
CA SER A 93 21.24 -14.73 0.14
C SER A 93 21.52 -13.56 1.09
N ALA A 94 22.53 -13.75 1.95
CA ALA A 94 22.99 -12.71 2.88
C ALA A 94 23.59 -11.48 2.19
N ASP A 95 23.91 -11.58 0.90
CA ASP A 95 24.40 -10.43 0.11
C ASP A 95 23.27 -9.41 -0.17
N PHE A 96 22.01 -9.84 -0.12
CA PHE A 96 20.84 -9.01 -0.47
C PHE A 96 19.76 -9.07 0.60
N LEU A 97 18.71 -9.86 0.38
CA LEU A 97 17.53 -9.87 1.25
C LEU A 97 17.72 -10.70 2.53
N ASN A 98 18.69 -11.61 2.54
CA ASN A 98 19.00 -12.47 3.70
C ASN A 98 17.73 -13.14 4.24
N THR A 99 17.01 -13.81 3.37
CA THR A 99 15.68 -14.34 3.69
C THR A 99 15.70 -15.45 4.75
N ALA A 100 16.84 -16.14 4.91
CA ALA A 100 17.00 -17.14 5.96
C ALA A 100 16.92 -16.50 7.36
N LYS A 101 17.43 -15.27 7.51
CA LYS A 101 17.39 -14.54 8.77
C LYS A 101 16.16 -13.63 8.86
N TYR A 102 15.75 -13.03 7.75
CA TYR A 102 14.66 -12.06 7.68
C TYR A 102 13.64 -12.51 6.62
N PRO A 103 12.84 -13.53 6.92
CA PRO A 103 11.91 -14.10 5.92
C PRO A 103 10.75 -13.18 5.58
N GLN A 104 10.55 -12.12 6.35
CA GLN A 104 9.44 -11.19 6.12
C GLN A 104 9.92 -9.75 6.03
N ALA A 105 9.27 -8.99 5.15
CA ALA A 105 9.28 -7.53 5.18
C ALA A 105 7.88 -7.06 5.57
N THR A 106 7.80 -5.92 6.26
CA THR A 106 6.51 -5.36 6.68
C THR A 106 6.45 -3.88 6.36
N PHE A 107 5.26 -3.41 6.01
CA PHE A 107 4.99 -1.99 5.86
C PHE A 107 3.78 -1.64 6.72
N THR A 108 3.94 -0.65 7.60
CA THR A 108 2.85 -0.14 8.45
C THR A 108 2.78 1.37 8.28
N SER A 109 1.67 1.87 7.78
CA SER A 109 1.51 3.30 7.56
C SER A 109 1.53 4.06 8.89
N THR A 110 2.18 5.22 8.88
CA THR A 110 2.23 6.16 10.01
C THR A 110 1.46 7.45 9.71
N SER A 111 1.28 7.78 8.44
CA SER A 111 0.40 8.89 8.04
C SER A 111 -0.06 8.70 6.60
N VAL A 112 -1.24 9.23 6.31
CA VAL A 112 -1.76 9.35 4.95
C VAL A 112 -2.14 10.80 4.75
N LYS A 113 -1.72 11.39 3.63
CA LYS A 113 -2.04 12.77 3.27
C LYS A 113 -2.55 12.82 1.85
N LYS A 114 -3.53 13.66 1.61
CA LYS A 114 -4.03 13.89 0.27
C LYS A 114 -3.15 14.94 -0.43
N ASP A 115 -2.71 14.62 -1.65
CA ASP A 115 -1.99 15.55 -2.52
C ASP A 115 -2.64 15.53 -3.91
N GLY A 116 -3.50 16.51 -4.17
CA GLY A 116 -4.29 16.54 -5.40
C GLY A 116 -5.23 15.34 -5.50
N ASP A 117 -5.02 14.51 -6.53
CA ASP A 117 -5.78 13.28 -6.76
C ASP A 117 -5.07 12.04 -6.21
N GLU A 118 -3.95 12.22 -5.52
CA GLU A 118 -3.12 11.16 -4.99
C GLU A 118 -3.11 11.18 -3.46
N LEU A 119 -2.60 10.10 -2.88
CA LEU A 119 -2.41 9.94 -1.45
C LEU A 119 -0.93 9.67 -1.18
N ASP A 120 -0.31 10.52 -0.38
CA ASP A 120 1.03 10.24 0.17
C ASP A 120 0.89 9.35 1.39
N ILE A 121 1.24 8.10 1.25
CA ILE A 121 1.19 7.11 2.34
C ILE A 121 2.60 6.92 2.88
N THR A 122 2.89 7.55 4.01
CA THR A 122 4.17 7.34 4.69
C THR A 122 4.00 6.22 5.70
N GLY A 123 4.98 5.32 5.75
CA GLY A 123 4.95 4.21 6.67
C GLY A 123 6.34 3.68 6.99
N ASP A 124 6.40 2.88 8.02
CA ASP A 124 7.62 2.18 8.43
C ASP A 124 7.76 0.89 7.62
N LEU A 125 8.76 0.87 6.76
CA LEU A 125 9.16 -0.36 6.04
C LEU A 125 10.27 -1.04 6.83
N THR A 126 10.03 -2.30 7.20
CA THR A 126 11.07 -3.17 7.77
C THR A 126 11.49 -4.16 6.69
N LEU A 127 12.75 -4.12 6.32
CA LEU A 127 13.33 -4.98 5.28
C LEU A 127 14.75 -5.34 5.69
N ASN A 128 15.12 -6.60 5.55
CA ASN A 128 16.47 -7.07 5.90
C ASN A 128 16.88 -6.66 7.33
N GLY A 129 15.90 -6.66 8.26
CA GLY A 129 16.12 -6.34 9.67
C GLY A 129 16.25 -4.85 9.97
N VAL A 130 16.02 -3.97 9.01
CA VAL A 130 16.14 -2.51 9.20
C VAL A 130 14.79 -1.87 8.95
N THR A 131 14.38 -0.96 9.84
CA THR A 131 13.14 -0.20 9.71
C THR A 131 13.46 1.25 9.34
N LYS A 132 12.85 1.72 8.26
CA LYS A 132 12.99 3.10 7.77
C LYS A 132 11.65 3.62 7.28
N PRO A 133 11.39 4.93 7.40
CA PRO A 133 10.20 5.51 6.78
C PRO A 133 10.33 5.52 5.26
N VAL A 134 9.26 5.14 4.59
CA VAL A 134 9.14 5.17 3.13
C VAL A 134 7.79 5.81 2.81
N THR A 135 7.76 6.65 1.79
CA THR A 135 6.51 7.24 1.29
C THR A 135 6.16 6.59 -0.05
N LEU A 136 4.91 6.17 -0.15
CA LEU A 136 4.31 5.68 -1.39
C LEU A 136 3.34 6.74 -1.90
N GLU A 137 3.44 7.08 -3.18
CA GLU A 137 2.47 7.92 -3.87
C GLU A 137 1.40 6.99 -4.44
N ALA A 138 0.19 7.06 -3.93
CA ALA A 138 -0.88 6.12 -4.25
C ALA A 138 -2.04 6.84 -4.94
N LYS A 139 -2.65 6.16 -5.90
CA LYS A 139 -3.77 6.68 -6.67
C LYS A 139 -4.91 5.66 -6.69
N LEU A 140 -6.12 6.14 -6.38
CA LEU A 140 -7.33 5.32 -6.50
C LEU A 140 -7.60 5.06 -7.99
N ILE A 141 -7.64 3.79 -8.36
CA ILE A 141 -8.01 3.38 -9.72
C ILE A 141 -9.52 3.26 -9.85
N GLY A 142 -10.16 2.71 -8.82
CA GLY A 142 -11.60 2.57 -8.78
C GLY A 142 -12.12 1.94 -7.52
N GLN A 143 -13.40 2.12 -7.26
CA GLN A 143 -14.08 1.48 -6.14
C GLN A 143 -15.56 1.27 -6.48
N GLY A 144 -16.18 0.30 -5.86
CA GLY A 144 -17.61 0.05 -6.08
C GLY A 144 -18.04 -1.37 -5.75
N ASP A 145 -19.27 -1.66 -6.11
CA ASP A 145 -19.86 -2.99 -5.93
C ASP A 145 -19.26 -3.98 -6.95
N ASP A 146 -18.95 -5.17 -6.49
CA ASP A 146 -18.43 -6.22 -7.36
C ASP A 146 -19.57 -7.17 -7.81
N PRO A 147 -19.32 -7.97 -8.86
CA PRO A 147 -20.38 -8.87 -9.38
C PRO A 147 -20.74 -10.01 -8.44
N TRP A 148 -20.01 -10.20 -7.34
CA TRP A 148 -20.21 -11.31 -6.41
C TRP A 148 -20.91 -10.87 -5.12
N GLY A 149 -21.40 -9.63 -5.07
CA GLY A 149 -22.18 -9.12 -3.93
C GLY A 149 -21.33 -8.48 -2.83
N GLY A 150 -20.09 -8.18 -3.13
CA GLY A 150 -19.18 -7.45 -2.25
C GLY A 150 -18.87 -6.04 -2.75
N LYS A 151 -17.88 -5.43 -2.16
CA LYS A 151 -17.33 -4.14 -2.60
C LYS A 151 -15.82 -4.24 -2.70
N ARG A 152 -15.27 -3.50 -3.65
CA ARG A 152 -13.82 -3.46 -3.89
C ARG A 152 -13.32 -2.04 -4.00
N ALA A 153 -12.03 -1.86 -3.67
CA ALA A 153 -11.29 -0.62 -3.95
C ALA A 153 -9.90 -1.01 -4.46
N GLY A 154 -9.48 -0.37 -5.53
CA GLY A 154 -8.21 -0.67 -6.19
C GLY A 154 -7.32 0.55 -6.28
N PHE A 155 -6.02 0.33 -6.02
CA PHE A 155 -5.01 1.38 -6.01
C PHE A 155 -3.77 0.96 -6.79
N GLU A 156 -3.14 1.91 -7.43
CA GLU A 156 -1.73 1.79 -7.81
C GLU A 156 -0.91 2.68 -6.88
N ALA A 157 0.33 2.28 -6.60
CA ALA A 157 1.22 3.07 -5.76
C ALA A 157 2.67 2.91 -6.23
N GLU A 158 3.42 3.99 -6.13
CA GLU A 158 4.83 4.00 -6.48
C GLU A 158 5.65 4.53 -5.31
N GLY A 159 6.89 4.09 -5.24
CA GLY A 159 7.82 4.56 -4.23
C GLY A 159 9.24 4.20 -4.60
N LYS A 160 10.17 4.60 -3.75
CA LYS A 160 11.59 4.36 -4.01
C LYS A 160 12.32 4.08 -2.71
N ILE A 161 13.21 3.11 -2.74
CA ILE A 161 14.09 2.80 -1.60
C ILE A 161 15.54 2.77 -2.06
N LYS A 162 16.44 3.09 -1.14
CA LYS A 162 17.89 2.96 -1.36
C LYS A 162 18.36 1.67 -0.71
N LEU A 163 19.11 0.85 -1.45
CA LEU A 163 19.60 -0.43 -0.96
C LEU A 163 20.40 -0.29 0.34
N LYS A 164 21.27 0.71 0.41
CA LYS A 164 22.11 0.95 1.59
C LYS A 164 21.31 1.27 2.86
N ASP A 165 20.14 1.88 2.70
CA ASP A 165 19.31 2.25 3.85
C ASP A 165 18.74 1.00 4.56
N PHE A 166 18.68 -0.13 3.85
CA PHE A 166 18.22 -1.42 4.36
C PHE A 166 19.35 -2.43 4.50
N ASN A 167 20.56 -1.93 4.77
CA ASN A 167 21.75 -2.74 5.04
C ASN A 167 22.10 -3.73 3.91
N ILE A 168 21.68 -3.44 2.69
CA ILE A 168 22.08 -4.18 1.49
C ILE A 168 23.31 -3.48 0.94
N LYS A 169 24.49 -4.03 1.26
CA LYS A 169 25.78 -3.39 1.03
C LYS A 169 26.45 -3.80 -0.27
N THR A 170 25.91 -4.78 -0.96
CA THR A 170 26.46 -5.24 -2.23
C THR A 170 26.47 -4.08 -3.23
N ASP A 171 27.61 -3.74 -3.74
CA ASP A 171 27.77 -2.63 -4.68
C ASP A 171 27.44 -3.11 -6.10
N LEU A 172 26.33 -2.63 -6.61
CA LEU A 172 25.85 -2.93 -7.97
C LEU A 172 26.19 -1.81 -8.96
N GLY A 173 27.04 -0.87 -8.53
CA GLY A 173 27.43 0.27 -9.35
C GLY A 173 26.52 1.49 -9.16
N PRO A 174 26.92 2.65 -9.69
CA PRO A 174 26.22 3.92 -9.41
C PRO A 174 24.79 3.99 -9.96
N ALA A 175 24.47 3.26 -11.03
CA ALA A 175 23.15 3.27 -11.63
C ALA A 175 22.14 2.42 -10.84
N SER A 176 22.60 1.56 -9.92
CA SER A 176 21.80 0.51 -9.29
C SER A 176 21.75 0.67 -7.76
N GLN A 177 21.69 1.92 -7.31
CA GLN A 177 21.64 2.24 -5.86
C GLN A 177 20.23 2.28 -5.30
N GLU A 178 19.24 2.45 -6.16
CA GLU A 178 17.84 2.63 -5.78
C GLU A 178 16.94 1.63 -6.49
N VAL A 179 15.87 1.25 -5.79
CA VAL A 179 14.84 0.36 -6.31
C VAL A 179 13.55 1.15 -6.38
N ASP A 180 12.91 1.15 -7.54
CA ASP A 180 11.54 1.66 -7.68
C ASP A 180 10.56 0.55 -7.25
N LEU A 181 9.60 0.92 -6.43
CA LEU A 181 8.48 0.06 -6.03
C LEU A 181 7.30 0.39 -6.94
N ILE A 182 6.65 -0.63 -7.48
CA ILE A 182 5.54 -0.49 -8.43
C ILE A 182 4.45 -1.46 -7.97
N ILE A 183 3.43 -0.91 -7.35
CA ILE A 183 2.44 -1.70 -6.59
C ILE A 183 1.07 -1.49 -7.24
N SER A 184 0.34 -2.57 -7.38
CA SER A 184 -1.08 -2.52 -7.78
C SER A 184 -1.84 -3.46 -6.87
N VAL A 185 -2.83 -2.94 -6.16
CA VAL A 185 -3.60 -3.75 -5.22
C VAL A 185 -5.09 -3.53 -5.40
N GLU A 186 -5.83 -4.59 -5.28
CA GLU A 186 -7.27 -4.58 -5.15
C GLU A 186 -7.61 -5.16 -3.77
N GLY A 187 -8.49 -4.47 -3.05
CA GLY A 187 -8.96 -4.93 -1.76
C GLY A 187 -10.45 -5.28 -1.80
N VAL A 188 -10.82 -6.32 -1.07
CA VAL A 188 -12.20 -6.74 -0.87
C VAL A 188 -12.66 -6.21 0.48
N GLN A 189 -13.76 -5.47 0.47
CA GLN A 189 -14.29 -4.87 1.69
C GLN A 189 -14.73 -5.96 2.66
N GLN A 190 -14.36 -5.78 3.92
CA GLN A 190 -14.74 -6.70 4.99
C GLN A 190 -16.06 -6.25 5.62
N LYS A 191 -16.86 -7.21 6.11
CA LYS A 191 -18.16 -6.96 6.75
C LYS A 191 -18.03 -6.60 8.22
#